data_9e020ae11d42ed26d8995b67c094e120
#
_entry.id   9e020ae11d42ed26d8995b67c094e120
#
_cell.length_a   1.000
_cell.length_b   1.000
_cell.length_c   1.000
_cell.angle_alpha   90.00
_cell.angle_beta   90.00
_cell.angle_gamma   90.00
#
_symmetry.space_group_name_H-M   'P 1'
#
loop_
_entity.id
_entity.type
_entity.pdbx_description
1 polymer ?
#
loop_
_entity_poly.entity_id
_entity_poly.type
_entity_poly.pdbx_seq_one_letter_code
_entity_poly.pdbx_strand_id
1 'polypeptide(L)'
;MKLLYWDIDGTMINTGMAGMHAIYDVFHRLMGDNAAIPHISAGGRTDNYICQQLLYQARGVMPTDEEVFAFCREYEQSLLTWLKKTRESSRVLKNVKENLDYFHRDPQVVQLLMTGNSRYGAKLKLEVFGLDRYFDFEHSGFAEEFYVRDDLARHAYDIARREWGEDIEATYVIGDTIYDIQCGKAIGAKTISVATGHYDKDVLAKQKPWRLFTHLPASAEMTRLIH
;
A
#
# COMPACT_ATOMS: atom_id res chain seq x y z
N MET A 1 -13.85 19.32 1.56
CA MET A 1 -12.80 18.56 2.30
C MET A 1 -11.77 17.99 1.34
N LYS A 2 -10.60 17.57 1.85
CA LYS A 2 -9.51 16.98 1.05
C LYS A 2 -9.28 15.54 1.46
N LEU A 3 -9.15 14.64 0.47
CA LEU A 3 -8.87 13.23 0.71
C LEU A 3 -7.37 12.96 0.51
N LEU A 4 -6.72 12.38 1.50
CA LEU A 4 -5.33 11.93 1.43
C LEU A 4 -5.30 10.41 1.47
N TYR A 5 -5.11 9.77 0.31
CA TYR A 5 -4.87 8.34 0.21
C TYR A 5 -3.38 8.04 0.37
N TRP A 6 -3.05 7.18 1.32
CA TRP A 6 -1.69 6.76 1.63
C TRP A 6 -1.45 5.31 1.23
N ASP A 7 -0.35 5.05 0.54
CA ASP A 7 0.21 3.71 0.49
C ASP A 7 1.01 3.42 1.78
N ILE A 8 1.32 2.15 2.03
CA ILE A 8 1.93 1.69 3.29
C ILE A 8 3.42 1.38 3.12
N ASP A 9 3.72 0.30 2.39
CA ASP A 9 5.08 -0.26 2.30
C ASP A 9 5.97 0.59 1.39
N GLY A 10 7.08 1.11 1.91
CA GLY A 10 7.96 2.02 1.17
C GLY A 10 7.52 3.49 1.20
N THR A 11 6.28 3.78 1.57
CA THR A 11 5.73 5.12 1.72
C THR A 11 5.69 5.57 3.17
N MET A 12 5.04 4.82 4.03
CA MET A 12 4.93 5.14 5.46
C MET A 12 5.89 4.34 6.33
N ILE A 13 6.07 3.08 6.01
CA ILE A 13 6.89 2.15 6.80
C ILE A 13 7.78 1.29 5.91
N ASN A 14 8.88 0.84 6.51
CA ASN A 14 9.66 -0.28 6.00
C ASN A 14 9.56 -1.41 7.02
N THR A 15 9.03 -2.55 6.62
CA THR A 15 8.80 -3.72 7.48
C THR A 15 9.92 -4.73 7.48
N GLY A 16 11.08 -4.41 6.87
CA GLY A 16 12.17 -5.38 6.72
C GLY A 16 11.76 -6.62 5.93
N MET A 17 10.90 -6.44 4.92
CA MET A 17 10.36 -7.49 4.05
C MET A 17 9.43 -8.50 4.76
N ALA A 18 8.86 -8.18 5.91
CA ALA A 18 7.99 -9.09 6.67
C ALA A 18 6.88 -9.73 5.82
N GLY A 19 6.22 -8.94 4.95
CA GLY A 19 5.18 -9.44 4.04
C GLY A 19 5.71 -10.50 3.08
N MET A 20 6.85 -10.25 2.43
CA MET A 20 7.46 -11.21 1.50
C MET A 20 7.92 -12.48 2.21
N HIS A 21 8.51 -12.37 3.41
CA HIS A 21 8.86 -13.53 4.21
C HIS A 21 7.64 -14.38 4.58
N ALA A 22 6.53 -13.75 4.97
CA ALA A 22 5.29 -14.45 5.28
C ALA A 22 4.73 -15.17 4.04
N ILE A 23 4.76 -14.52 2.87
CA ILE A 23 4.36 -15.11 1.59
C ILE A 23 5.25 -16.32 1.23
N TYR A 24 6.57 -16.21 1.42
CA TYR A 24 7.51 -17.29 1.11
C TYR A 24 7.34 -18.49 2.06
N ASP A 25 7.02 -18.27 3.33
CA ASP A 25 6.68 -19.35 4.26
C ASP A 25 5.48 -20.17 3.76
N VAL A 26 4.43 -19.48 3.30
CA VAL A 26 3.24 -20.17 2.74
C VAL A 26 3.61 -20.89 1.45
N PHE A 27 4.37 -20.25 0.58
CA PHE A 27 4.83 -20.86 -0.66
C PHE A 27 5.57 -22.19 -0.40
N HIS A 28 6.52 -22.21 0.53
CA HIS A 28 7.26 -23.42 0.87
C HIS A 28 6.38 -24.50 1.52
N ARG A 29 5.40 -24.12 2.36
CA ARG A 29 4.43 -25.09 2.89
C ARG A 29 3.61 -25.76 1.79
N LEU A 30 3.26 -25.05 0.73
CA LEU A 30 2.44 -25.55 -0.37
C LEU A 30 3.24 -26.32 -1.43
N MET A 31 4.47 -25.87 -1.72
CA MET A 31 5.30 -26.38 -2.82
C MET A 31 6.43 -27.29 -2.34
N GLY A 32 6.67 -27.37 -1.01
CA GLY A 32 7.79 -28.07 -0.39
C GLY A 32 8.96 -27.14 -0.05
N ASP A 33 9.66 -27.47 1.04
CA ASP A 33 10.73 -26.63 1.61
C ASP A 33 11.88 -26.29 0.64
N ASN A 34 12.12 -27.18 -0.34
CA ASN A 34 13.18 -27.00 -1.33
C ASN A 34 12.69 -26.40 -2.66
N ALA A 35 11.42 -26.00 -2.76
CA ALA A 35 10.89 -25.39 -3.97
C ALA A 35 11.56 -24.04 -4.23
N ALA A 36 12.06 -23.85 -5.45
CA ALA A 36 12.63 -22.56 -5.85
C ALA A 36 11.54 -21.50 -5.90
N ILE A 37 11.73 -20.39 -5.20
CA ILE A 37 10.79 -19.27 -5.20
C ILE A 37 10.91 -18.54 -6.54
N PRO A 38 9.84 -18.43 -7.32
CA PRO A 38 9.86 -17.65 -8.55
C PRO A 38 10.14 -16.17 -8.30
N HIS A 39 10.85 -15.53 -9.23
CA HIS A 39 11.09 -14.09 -9.13
C HIS A 39 9.84 -13.29 -9.50
N ILE A 40 9.27 -12.57 -8.54
CA ILE A 40 8.10 -11.71 -8.74
C ILE A 40 8.47 -10.26 -8.43
N SER A 41 8.16 -9.36 -9.36
CA SER A 41 8.23 -7.91 -9.10
C SER A 41 7.03 -7.50 -8.22
N ALA A 42 7.21 -7.54 -6.91
CA ALA A 42 6.15 -7.31 -5.92
C ALA A 42 5.88 -5.83 -5.61
N GLY A 43 6.86 -4.95 -5.86
CA GLY A 43 6.76 -3.53 -5.48
C GLY A 43 5.54 -2.83 -6.08
N GLY A 44 4.62 -2.38 -5.23
CA GLY A 44 3.39 -1.67 -5.61
C GLY A 44 2.28 -2.56 -6.19
N ARG A 45 2.41 -3.88 -6.12
CA ARG A 45 1.37 -4.81 -6.56
C ARG A 45 0.40 -5.14 -5.42
N THR A 46 -0.75 -5.72 -5.77
CA THR A 46 -1.67 -6.26 -4.76
C THR A 46 -1.18 -7.61 -4.24
N ASP A 47 -1.52 -7.93 -3.00
CA ASP A 47 -1.21 -9.23 -2.41
C ASP A 47 -1.75 -10.37 -3.28
N ASN A 48 -2.98 -10.23 -3.82
CA ASN A 48 -3.57 -11.21 -4.72
C ASN A 48 -2.76 -11.42 -6.00
N TYR A 49 -2.28 -10.34 -6.63
CA TYR A 49 -1.43 -10.45 -7.80
C TYR A 49 -0.13 -11.20 -7.49
N ILE A 50 0.51 -10.89 -6.38
CA ILE A 50 1.77 -11.52 -5.98
C ILE A 50 1.56 -13.02 -5.75
N CYS A 51 0.53 -13.39 -4.98
CA CYS A 51 0.20 -14.80 -4.69
C CYS A 51 -0.19 -15.55 -5.97
N GLN A 52 -1.00 -14.94 -6.84
CA GLN A 52 -1.37 -15.51 -8.14
C GLN A 52 -0.14 -15.82 -9.00
N GLN A 53 0.79 -14.85 -9.12
CA GLN A 53 1.98 -15.02 -9.94
C GLN A 53 2.94 -16.08 -9.37
N LEU A 54 3.07 -16.16 -8.06
CA LEU A 54 3.87 -17.22 -7.42
C LEU A 54 3.31 -18.61 -7.73
N LEU A 55 2.01 -18.80 -7.55
CA LEU A 55 1.34 -20.06 -7.86
C LEU A 55 1.44 -20.42 -9.35
N TYR A 56 1.16 -19.44 -10.23
CA TYR A 56 1.22 -19.63 -11.66
C TYR A 56 2.61 -20.04 -12.14
N GLN A 57 3.65 -19.32 -11.72
CA GLN A 57 5.02 -19.62 -12.15
C GLN A 57 5.54 -20.95 -11.58
N ALA A 58 5.10 -21.34 -10.40
CA ALA A 58 5.49 -22.62 -9.78
C ALA A 58 4.81 -23.82 -10.45
N ARG A 59 3.56 -23.68 -10.89
CA ARG A 59 2.73 -24.80 -11.39
C ARG A 59 2.58 -24.84 -12.91
N GLY A 60 2.84 -23.72 -13.60
CA GLY A 60 2.59 -23.54 -15.04
C GLY A 60 1.10 -23.45 -15.42
N VAL A 61 0.20 -23.40 -14.42
CA VAL A 61 -1.25 -23.31 -14.61
C VAL A 61 -1.77 -22.15 -13.77
N MET A 62 -2.68 -21.36 -14.35
CA MET A 62 -3.29 -20.22 -13.66
C MET A 62 -4.12 -20.73 -12.47
N PRO A 63 -3.86 -20.26 -11.24
CA PRO A 63 -4.65 -20.62 -10.09
C PRO A 63 -6.05 -20.02 -10.16
N THR A 64 -7.01 -20.67 -9.52
CA THR A 64 -8.34 -20.10 -9.31
C THR A 64 -8.28 -18.98 -8.26
N ASP A 65 -9.29 -18.09 -8.25
CA ASP A 65 -9.40 -17.05 -7.23
C ASP A 65 -9.46 -17.64 -5.81
N GLU A 66 -10.15 -18.79 -5.64
CA GLU A 66 -10.23 -19.48 -4.35
C GLU A 66 -8.85 -19.91 -3.85
N GLU A 67 -7.99 -20.45 -4.73
CA GLU A 67 -6.62 -20.83 -4.38
C GLU A 67 -5.78 -19.60 -4.00
N VAL A 68 -5.92 -18.49 -4.73
CA VAL A 68 -5.22 -17.24 -4.45
C VAL A 68 -5.65 -16.67 -3.10
N PHE A 69 -6.96 -16.58 -2.85
CA PHE A 69 -7.49 -16.06 -1.59
C PHE A 69 -7.16 -16.97 -0.40
N ALA A 70 -7.12 -18.29 -0.61
CA ALA A 70 -6.65 -19.23 0.42
C ALA A 70 -5.19 -18.98 0.78
N PHE A 71 -4.32 -18.78 -0.22
CA PHE A 71 -2.92 -18.42 -0.03
C PHE A 71 -2.79 -17.09 0.75
N CYS A 72 -3.55 -16.06 0.36
CA CYS A 72 -3.54 -14.76 1.03
C CYS A 72 -3.94 -14.88 2.51
N ARG A 73 -4.99 -15.62 2.82
CA ARG A 73 -5.39 -15.86 4.23
C ARG A 73 -4.31 -16.57 5.06
N GLU A 74 -3.59 -17.51 4.46
CA GLU A 74 -2.50 -18.20 5.17
C GLU A 74 -1.31 -17.27 5.42
N TYR A 75 -0.94 -16.43 4.45
CA TYR A 75 0.16 -15.49 4.65
C TYR A 75 -0.16 -14.45 5.73
N GLU A 76 -1.40 -13.99 5.79
CA GLU A 76 -1.86 -13.06 6.84
C GLU A 76 -1.67 -13.62 8.24
N GLN A 77 -1.93 -14.93 8.43
CA GLN A 77 -1.68 -15.61 9.71
C GLN A 77 -0.19 -15.63 10.09
N SER A 78 0.69 -15.70 9.12
CA SER A 78 2.15 -15.69 9.33
C SER A 78 2.71 -14.27 9.50
N LEU A 79 2.01 -13.25 9.01
CA LEU A 79 2.51 -11.88 8.89
C LEU A 79 2.91 -11.27 10.23
N LEU A 80 2.10 -11.44 11.29
CA LEU A 80 2.41 -10.90 12.62
C LEU A 80 3.72 -11.49 13.17
N THR A 81 3.96 -12.78 12.93
CA THR A 81 5.19 -13.44 13.34
C THR A 81 6.40 -12.81 12.65
N TRP A 82 6.30 -12.56 11.34
CA TRP A 82 7.38 -11.93 10.59
C TRP A 82 7.57 -10.46 10.93
N LEU A 83 6.51 -9.70 11.16
CA LEU A 83 6.60 -8.32 11.66
C LEU A 83 7.37 -8.23 12.98
N LYS A 84 7.19 -9.21 13.88
CA LYS A 84 7.96 -9.31 15.12
C LYS A 84 9.43 -9.70 14.86
N LYS A 85 9.68 -10.69 14.00
CA LYS A 85 11.03 -11.15 13.65
C LYS A 85 11.88 -10.05 12.98
N THR A 86 11.28 -9.24 12.12
CA THR A 86 11.97 -8.18 11.38
C THR A 86 11.95 -6.83 12.09
N ARG A 87 11.47 -6.76 13.34
CA ARG A 87 11.23 -5.50 14.05
C ARG A 87 12.45 -4.60 14.14
N GLU A 88 13.64 -5.16 14.35
CA GLU A 88 14.91 -4.42 14.45
C GLU A 88 15.33 -3.76 13.13
N SER A 89 15.00 -4.37 11.99
CA SER A 89 15.26 -3.82 10.66
C SER A 89 14.11 -2.95 10.13
N SER A 90 13.02 -2.86 10.90
CA SER A 90 11.81 -2.13 10.51
C SER A 90 11.78 -0.72 11.09
N ARG A 91 11.11 0.21 10.39
CA ARG A 91 10.98 1.60 10.85
C ARG A 91 9.80 2.32 10.22
N VAL A 92 9.30 3.33 10.91
CA VAL A 92 8.50 4.40 10.30
C VAL A 92 9.44 5.30 9.49
N LEU A 93 9.03 5.67 8.29
CA LEU A 93 9.85 6.50 7.41
C LEU A 93 9.82 7.97 7.84
N LYS A 94 10.79 8.72 7.32
CA LYS A 94 11.01 10.13 7.71
C LYS A 94 9.76 10.98 7.48
N ASN A 95 9.45 11.85 8.43
CA ASN A 95 8.35 12.81 8.43
C ASN A 95 6.93 12.19 8.39
N VAL A 96 6.78 10.87 8.34
CA VAL A 96 5.46 10.21 8.25
C VAL A 96 4.62 10.54 9.49
N LYS A 97 5.13 10.23 10.69
CA LYS A 97 4.36 10.44 11.92
C LYS A 97 3.98 11.92 12.12
N GLU A 98 4.88 12.84 11.79
CA GLU A 98 4.63 14.28 11.89
C GLU A 98 3.48 14.71 10.97
N ASN A 99 3.45 14.22 9.71
CA ASN A 99 2.38 14.51 8.77
C ASN A 99 1.05 13.89 9.20
N LEU A 100 1.08 12.62 9.63
CA LEU A 100 -0.13 11.93 10.11
C LEU A 100 -0.73 12.64 11.33
N ASP A 101 0.10 13.02 12.31
CA ASP A 101 -0.33 13.79 13.50
C ASP A 101 -0.91 15.16 13.12
N TYR A 102 -0.31 15.84 12.13
CA TYR A 102 -0.78 17.13 11.67
C TYR A 102 -2.15 17.04 11.00
N PHE A 103 -2.27 16.20 9.97
CA PHE A 103 -3.52 16.08 9.20
C PHE A 103 -4.65 15.39 9.97
N HIS A 104 -4.33 14.59 10.99
CA HIS A 104 -5.35 14.01 11.87
C HIS A 104 -6.10 15.06 12.70
N ARG A 105 -5.49 16.22 12.92
CA ARG A 105 -6.12 17.36 13.65
C ARG A 105 -6.81 18.35 12.71
N ASP A 106 -6.65 18.19 11.42
CA ASP A 106 -7.22 19.10 10.44
C ASP A 106 -8.63 18.62 10.04
N PRO A 107 -9.69 19.33 10.41
CA PRO A 107 -11.06 18.92 10.13
C PRO A 107 -11.42 18.99 8.63
N GLN A 108 -10.56 19.59 7.80
CA GLN A 108 -10.75 19.65 6.35
C GLN A 108 -10.10 18.48 5.61
N VAL A 109 -9.41 17.58 6.33
CA VAL A 109 -8.65 16.47 5.75
C VAL A 109 -9.14 15.13 6.29
N VAL A 110 -9.39 14.20 5.38
CA VAL A 110 -9.64 12.79 5.71
C VAL A 110 -8.45 11.96 5.25
N GLN A 111 -7.87 11.20 6.16
CA GLN A 111 -6.76 10.30 5.88
C GLN A 111 -7.29 8.89 5.60
N LEU A 112 -7.01 8.38 4.41
CA LEU A 112 -7.45 7.10 3.89
C LEU A 112 -6.25 6.27 3.43
N LEU A 113 -6.45 4.97 3.30
CA LEU A 113 -5.47 4.07 2.70
C LEU A 113 -5.83 3.74 1.25
N MET A 114 -4.82 3.60 0.42
CA MET A 114 -4.93 3.05 -0.93
C MET A 114 -3.73 2.14 -1.15
N THR A 115 -3.86 0.88 -0.80
CA THR A 115 -2.72 -0.03 -0.70
C THR A 115 -2.97 -1.38 -1.37
N GLY A 116 -1.90 -1.99 -1.88
CA GLY A 116 -1.94 -3.35 -2.41
C GLY A 116 -2.03 -4.44 -1.33
N ASN A 117 -2.00 -4.07 -0.08
CA ASN A 117 -2.21 -4.99 1.03
C ASN A 117 -3.70 -5.36 1.18
N SER A 118 -3.99 -6.55 1.69
CA SER A 118 -5.31 -6.85 2.21
C SER A 118 -5.65 -5.93 3.40
N ARG A 119 -6.93 -5.76 3.71
CA ARG A 119 -7.38 -4.95 4.87
C ARG A 119 -6.76 -5.45 6.17
N TYR A 120 -6.73 -6.77 6.38
CA TYR A 120 -6.17 -7.36 7.58
C TYR A 120 -4.63 -7.18 7.64
N GLY A 121 -3.93 -7.43 6.54
CA GLY A 121 -2.48 -7.22 6.44
C GLY A 121 -2.07 -5.77 6.67
N ALA A 122 -2.81 -4.82 6.06
CA ALA A 122 -2.64 -3.38 6.29
C ALA A 122 -2.80 -3.01 7.75
N LYS A 123 -3.88 -3.49 8.40
CA LYS A 123 -4.16 -3.24 9.81
C LYS A 123 -3.04 -3.75 10.71
N LEU A 124 -2.62 -5.00 10.55
CA LEU A 124 -1.52 -5.58 11.34
C LEU A 124 -0.22 -4.79 11.20
N LYS A 125 0.14 -4.41 9.97
CA LYS A 125 1.33 -3.59 9.71
C LYS A 125 1.26 -2.26 10.46
N LEU A 126 0.15 -1.54 10.33
CA LEU A 126 -0.01 -0.22 10.94
C LEU A 126 -0.10 -0.29 12.47
N GLU A 127 -0.77 -1.28 13.04
CA GLU A 127 -0.86 -1.50 14.50
C GLU A 127 0.52 -1.71 15.14
N VAL A 128 1.40 -2.50 14.51
CA VAL A 128 2.77 -2.73 15.01
C VAL A 128 3.58 -1.43 15.14
N PHE A 129 3.26 -0.41 14.32
CA PHE A 129 3.92 0.91 14.36
C PHE A 129 3.07 1.98 15.05
N GLY A 130 1.85 1.65 15.52
CA GLY A 130 0.91 2.59 16.18
C GLY A 130 0.38 3.66 15.24
N LEU A 131 0.21 3.31 13.95
CA LEU A 131 -0.25 4.24 12.90
C LEU A 131 -1.71 3.97 12.46
N ASP A 132 -2.32 2.87 12.86
CA ASP A 132 -3.67 2.46 12.48
C ASP A 132 -4.73 3.51 12.82
N ARG A 133 -4.59 4.18 13.97
CA ARG A 133 -5.52 5.20 14.48
C ARG A 133 -5.68 6.45 13.61
N TYR A 134 -4.79 6.68 12.65
CA TYR A 134 -4.84 7.86 11.77
C TYR A 134 -5.76 7.70 10.58
N PHE A 135 -6.25 6.49 10.32
CA PHE A 135 -6.93 6.15 9.09
C PHE A 135 -8.37 5.70 9.30
N ASP A 136 -9.22 6.14 8.41
CA ASP A 136 -10.55 5.59 8.25
C ASP A 136 -10.48 4.33 7.37
N PHE A 137 -10.51 3.16 8.02
CA PHE A 137 -10.45 1.87 7.34
C PHE A 137 -11.74 1.54 6.57
N GLU A 138 -12.88 2.13 6.94
CA GLU A 138 -14.15 1.83 6.31
C GLU A 138 -14.19 2.40 4.89
N HIS A 139 -13.65 3.60 4.70
CA HIS A 139 -13.63 4.30 3.42
C HIS A 139 -12.29 4.16 2.66
N SER A 140 -11.40 3.30 3.13
CA SER A 140 -10.09 3.03 2.51
C SER A 140 -10.15 1.93 1.46
N GLY A 141 -9.14 1.90 0.57
CA GLY A 141 -8.98 0.89 -0.48
C GLY A 141 -7.90 -0.15 -0.16
N PHE A 142 -8.25 -1.42 -0.29
CA PHE A 142 -7.40 -2.59 -0.02
C PHE A 142 -7.45 -3.58 -1.19
N ALA A 143 -6.50 -4.53 -1.23
CA ALA A 143 -6.45 -5.54 -2.28
C ALA A 143 -7.76 -6.32 -2.40
N GLU A 144 -8.31 -6.81 -1.26
CA GLU A 144 -9.52 -7.64 -1.19
C GLU A 144 -9.61 -8.61 -2.39
N GLU A 145 -10.51 -8.32 -3.35
CA GLU A 145 -10.70 -9.11 -4.58
C GLU A 145 -9.90 -8.58 -5.79
N PHE A 146 -9.17 -7.46 -5.62
CA PHE A 146 -8.51 -6.79 -6.75
C PHE A 146 -7.11 -7.35 -7.03
N TYR A 147 -6.83 -7.62 -8.29
CA TYR A 147 -5.50 -7.95 -8.80
C TYR A 147 -4.79 -6.73 -9.38
N VAL A 148 -5.55 -5.75 -9.84
CA VAL A 148 -5.07 -4.53 -10.50
C VAL A 148 -5.26 -3.33 -9.59
N ARG A 149 -4.19 -2.56 -9.38
CA ARG A 149 -4.21 -1.37 -8.50
C ARG A 149 -5.16 -0.27 -8.96
N ASP A 150 -5.33 -0.09 -10.27
CA ASP A 150 -6.23 0.93 -10.82
C ASP A 150 -7.69 0.63 -10.49
N ASP A 151 -8.09 -0.64 -10.50
CA ASP A 151 -9.46 -1.05 -10.17
C ASP A 151 -9.73 -0.87 -8.67
N LEU A 152 -8.76 -1.23 -7.82
CA LEU A 152 -8.77 -0.93 -6.40
C LEU A 152 -8.93 0.58 -6.16
N ALA A 153 -8.16 1.41 -6.87
CA ALA A 153 -8.21 2.86 -6.72
C ALA A 153 -9.59 3.43 -7.09
N ARG A 154 -10.17 2.99 -8.20
CA ARG A 154 -11.53 3.39 -8.62
C ARG A 154 -12.55 2.99 -7.55
N HIS A 155 -12.48 1.75 -7.07
CA HIS A 155 -13.39 1.26 -6.03
C HIS A 155 -13.29 2.09 -4.74
N ALA A 156 -12.06 2.36 -4.25
CA ALA A 156 -11.83 3.19 -3.06
C ALA A 156 -12.37 4.61 -3.23
N TYR A 157 -12.19 5.20 -4.41
CA TYR A 157 -12.70 6.54 -4.70
C TYR A 157 -14.23 6.56 -4.84
N ASP A 158 -14.82 5.51 -5.38
CA ASP A 158 -16.29 5.38 -5.47
C ASP A 158 -16.94 5.23 -4.08
N ILE A 159 -16.26 4.57 -3.12
CA ILE A 159 -16.69 4.54 -1.71
C ILE A 159 -16.69 5.97 -1.14
N ALA A 160 -15.57 6.67 -1.28
CA ALA A 160 -15.42 8.04 -0.79
C ALA A 160 -16.44 9.01 -1.43
N ARG A 161 -16.70 8.87 -2.73
CA ARG A 161 -17.70 9.69 -3.42
C ARG A 161 -19.15 9.42 -2.97
N ARG A 162 -19.45 8.19 -2.59
CA ARG A 162 -20.77 7.87 -2.01
C ARG A 162 -20.96 8.48 -0.64
N GLU A 163 -19.88 8.56 0.16
CA GLU A 163 -19.94 9.12 1.50
C GLU A 163 -19.93 10.66 1.49
N TRP A 164 -19.01 11.28 0.75
CA TRP A 164 -18.78 12.73 0.83
C TRP A 164 -19.19 13.52 -0.41
N GLY A 165 -19.43 12.89 -1.54
CA GLY A 165 -20.01 13.50 -2.75
C GLY A 165 -19.31 14.80 -3.17
N GLU A 166 -20.10 15.86 -3.25
CA GLU A 166 -19.66 17.21 -3.66
C GLU A 166 -18.78 17.93 -2.62
N ASP A 167 -18.69 17.42 -1.39
CA ASP A 167 -17.83 18.00 -0.35
C ASP A 167 -16.34 17.71 -0.60
N ILE A 168 -16.02 16.81 -1.54
CA ILE A 168 -14.64 16.51 -1.94
C ILE A 168 -14.10 17.62 -2.85
N GLU A 169 -13.28 18.49 -2.29
CA GLU A 169 -12.62 19.59 -3.02
C GLU A 169 -11.38 19.15 -3.80
N ALA A 170 -10.60 18.22 -3.20
CA ALA A 170 -9.38 17.71 -3.79
C ALA A 170 -9.03 16.31 -3.26
N THR A 171 -8.40 15.51 -4.11
CA THR A 171 -7.93 14.17 -3.78
C THR A 171 -6.44 14.04 -4.09
N TYR A 172 -5.71 13.44 -3.15
CA TYR A 172 -4.28 13.20 -3.25
C TYR A 172 -3.97 11.73 -3.03
N VAL A 173 -3.03 11.18 -3.81
CA VAL A 173 -2.47 9.85 -3.60
C VAL A 173 -0.98 10.00 -3.30
N ILE A 174 -0.56 9.44 -2.17
CA ILE A 174 0.81 9.53 -1.64
C ILE A 174 1.39 8.11 -1.68
N GLY A 175 2.47 7.92 -2.45
CA GLY A 175 3.06 6.60 -2.65
C GLY A 175 4.47 6.65 -3.19
N ASP A 176 5.17 5.49 -3.19
CA ASP A 176 6.56 5.36 -3.62
C ASP A 176 6.74 4.59 -4.93
N THR A 177 5.65 4.15 -5.55
CA THR A 177 5.69 3.30 -6.74
C THR A 177 5.06 3.95 -7.96
N ILE A 178 5.37 3.40 -9.14
CA ILE A 178 4.71 3.77 -10.40
C ILE A 178 3.21 3.47 -10.35
N TYR A 179 2.81 2.45 -9.57
CA TYR A 179 1.41 2.04 -9.43
C TYR A 179 0.60 3.03 -8.60
N ASP A 180 1.19 3.70 -7.61
CA ASP A 180 0.51 4.77 -6.86
C ASP A 180 0.24 5.97 -7.74
N ILE A 181 1.20 6.29 -8.64
CA ILE A 181 1.00 7.34 -9.65
C ILE A 181 -0.13 6.96 -10.61
N GLN A 182 -0.20 5.70 -11.05
CA GLN A 182 -1.27 5.19 -11.91
C GLN A 182 -2.62 5.23 -11.18
N CYS A 183 -2.69 4.78 -9.93
CA CYS A 183 -3.88 4.89 -9.07
C CYS A 183 -4.40 6.33 -9.01
N GLY A 184 -3.52 7.29 -8.72
CA GLY A 184 -3.92 8.70 -8.68
C GLY A 184 -4.46 9.19 -10.02
N LYS A 185 -3.82 8.82 -11.13
CA LYS A 185 -4.30 9.17 -12.48
C LYS A 185 -5.65 8.54 -12.80
N ALA A 186 -5.87 7.28 -12.39
CA ALA A 186 -7.10 6.55 -12.64
C ALA A 186 -8.34 7.19 -12.00
N ILE A 187 -8.14 7.96 -10.93
CA ILE A 187 -9.21 8.67 -10.19
C ILE A 187 -9.13 10.20 -10.31
N GLY A 188 -8.25 10.73 -11.16
CA GLY A 188 -8.06 12.18 -11.33
C GLY A 188 -7.42 12.89 -10.12
N ALA A 189 -6.76 12.16 -9.22
CA ALA A 189 -6.11 12.71 -8.04
C ALA A 189 -4.72 13.31 -8.36
N LYS A 190 -4.30 14.25 -7.52
CA LYS A 190 -2.92 14.75 -7.50
C LYS A 190 -2.00 13.72 -6.82
N THR A 191 -0.92 13.31 -7.51
CA THR A 191 0.00 12.30 -6.98
C THR A 191 1.22 12.94 -6.34
N ILE A 192 1.48 12.62 -5.08
CA ILE A 192 2.68 13.02 -4.33
C ILE A 192 3.55 11.78 -4.19
N SER A 193 4.62 11.72 -4.98
CA SER A 193 5.49 10.54 -5.00
C SER A 193 6.74 10.76 -4.16
N VAL A 194 7.16 9.71 -3.45
CA VAL A 194 8.37 9.68 -2.62
C VAL A 194 9.29 8.56 -3.08
N ALA A 195 10.58 8.85 -3.29
CA ALA A 195 11.56 7.85 -3.72
C ALA A 195 12.18 7.14 -2.49
N THR A 196 11.33 6.58 -1.64
CA THR A 196 11.71 5.91 -0.38
C THR A 196 11.59 4.40 -0.43
N GLY A 197 10.96 3.85 -1.47
CA GLY A 197 10.76 2.42 -1.68
C GLY A 197 11.69 1.84 -2.74
N HIS A 198 11.14 0.96 -3.58
CA HIS A 198 11.90 0.19 -4.55
C HIS A 198 12.29 0.98 -5.81
N TYR A 199 11.53 2.00 -6.19
CA TYR A 199 11.73 2.74 -7.42
C TYR A 199 12.60 3.98 -7.23
N ASP A 200 13.62 4.12 -8.09
CA ASP A 200 14.46 5.30 -8.13
C ASP A 200 13.66 6.54 -8.59
N LYS A 201 14.12 7.72 -8.16
CA LYS A 201 13.49 9.01 -8.48
C LYS A 201 13.32 9.23 -9.98
N ASP A 202 14.29 8.82 -10.79
CA ASP A 202 14.23 8.97 -12.25
C ASP A 202 13.15 8.08 -12.90
N VAL A 203 12.91 6.89 -12.34
CA VAL A 203 11.83 6.00 -12.79
C VAL A 203 10.48 6.60 -12.46
N LEU A 204 10.31 7.11 -11.24
CA LEU A 204 9.09 7.79 -10.82
C LEU A 204 8.84 9.07 -11.64
N ALA A 205 9.87 9.85 -11.93
CA ALA A 205 9.77 11.09 -12.72
C ALA A 205 9.21 10.84 -14.14
N LYS A 206 9.57 9.72 -14.77
CA LYS A 206 9.05 9.31 -16.09
C LYS A 206 7.52 9.10 -16.08
N GLN A 207 6.94 8.78 -14.93
CA GLN A 207 5.50 8.66 -14.74
C GLN A 207 4.79 10.02 -14.56
N LYS A 208 5.53 11.12 -14.48
CA LYS A 208 5.00 12.49 -14.37
C LYS A 208 4.01 12.64 -13.18
N PRO A 209 4.42 12.35 -11.94
CA PRO A 209 3.60 12.63 -10.77
C PRO A 209 3.40 14.16 -10.64
N TRP A 210 2.35 14.56 -9.91
CA TRP A 210 2.13 15.99 -9.63
C TRP A 210 3.28 16.62 -8.81
N ARG A 211 3.79 15.86 -7.81
CA ARG A 211 5.01 16.23 -7.06
C ARG A 211 5.86 14.98 -6.82
N LEU A 212 7.17 15.18 -6.77
CA LEU A 212 8.14 14.11 -6.57
C LEU A 212 9.23 14.55 -5.59
N PHE A 213 9.37 13.82 -4.51
CA PHE A 213 10.34 14.07 -3.44
C PHE A 213 11.25 12.85 -3.23
N THR A 214 12.43 13.09 -2.65
CA THR A 214 13.31 11.99 -2.22
C THR A 214 12.77 11.32 -0.94
N HIS A 215 12.13 12.12 -0.06
CA HIS A 215 11.47 11.67 1.17
C HIS A 215 10.20 12.49 1.33
N LEU A 216 9.25 12.00 2.12
CA LEU A 216 8.07 12.77 2.45
C LEU A 216 8.49 14.14 3.03
N PRO A 217 7.96 15.25 2.52
CA PRO A 217 8.26 16.59 3.06
C PRO A 217 7.82 16.73 4.53
N ALA A 218 8.39 17.70 5.23
CA ALA A 218 7.90 18.06 6.56
C ALA A 218 6.45 18.58 6.50
N SER A 219 5.72 18.51 7.59
CA SER A 219 4.30 18.86 7.66
C SER A 219 4.01 20.29 7.16
N ALA A 220 4.87 21.25 7.46
CA ALA A 220 4.74 22.62 6.98
C ALA A 220 4.81 22.78 5.45
N GLU A 221 5.58 21.94 4.76
CA GLU A 221 5.64 21.90 3.30
C GLU A 221 4.44 21.14 2.73
N MET A 222 4.09 20.01 3.32
CA MET A 222 2.90 19.24 2.93
C MET A 222 1.63 20.08 3.06
N THR A 223 1.48 20.85 4.14
CA THR A 223 0.34 21.76 4.34
C THR A 223 0.22 22.74 3.16
N ARG A 224 1.31 23.37 2.73
CA ARG A 224 1.29 24.29 1.59
C ARG A 224 0.96 23.64 0.25
N LEU A 225 1.14 22.33 0.13
CA LEU A 225 0.76 21.58 -1.06
C LEU A 225 -0.73 21.18 -1.04
N ILE A 226 -1.25 20.89 0.15
CA ILE A 226 -2.61 20.41 0.35
C ILE A 226 -3.60 21.58 0.44
N HIS A 227 -3.22 22.69 1.06
CA HIS A 227 -4.02 23.92 1.20
C HIS A 227 -3.57 25.03 0.29
#